data_98e85811741b068146d912f31ef61f96
#
_entry.id   98e85811741b068146d912f31ef61f96
#
_cell.length_a   1.000
_cell.length_b   1.000
_cell.length_c   1.000
_cell.angle_alpha   90.00
_cell.angle_beta   90.00
_cell.angle_gamma   90.00
#
_symmetry.space_group_name_H-M   'P 1'
#
loop_
_entity.id
_entity.type
_entity.pdbx_description
1 polymer ?
#
loop_
_entity_poly.entity_id
_entity_poly.type
_entity_poly.pdbx_seq_one_letter_code
_entity_poly.pdbx_strand_id
1 'polypeptide(L)'
;RWVFYVNLPVGLLALALLMAQLPHRDGKRRKFDLFGFLMLGIALSSLQLLLDRGSQLDWFQSGEIWLYAFLLGSSSWIAVVHFVTGREPLFETAIFADRNFVIALSFMLVIGVVMFANMALLPPMLQRLFGYGVIDTGIVLMPRGIGVMVSMQLSGLLMRRGFDARIIVGTGFAIAAYSQWMMAGWSLAADQW
;
A
#
# COMPACT_ATOMS: atom_id res chain seq x y z
N ARG A 1 -18.85 5.55 -13.36
CA ARG A 1 -19.80 5.61 -12.21
C ARG A 1 -20.12 4.21 -11.67
N TRP A 2 -20.42 3.22 -12.52
CA TRP A 2 -20.74 1.85 -12.10
C TRP A 2 -19.61 1.16 -11.31
N VAL A 3 -18.34 1.44 -11.62
CA VAL A 3 -17.18 0.90 -10.92
C VAL A 3 -17.20 1.21 -9.41
N PHE A 4 -17.71 2.39 -9.04
CA PHE A 4 -17.84 2.76 -7.62
C PHE A 4 -19.06 2.09 -6.96
N TYR A 5 -20.16 1.94 -7.69
CA TYR A 5 -21.38 1.30 -7.15
C TYR A 5 -21.21 -0.19 -6.85
N VAL A 6 -20.35 -0.90 -7.60
CA VAL A 6 -20.04 -2.31 -7.31
C VAL A 6 -19.36 -2.49 -5.96
N ASN A 7 -18.55 -1.51 -5.53
CA ASN A 7 -17.87 -1.57 -4.23
C ASN A 7 -18.82 -1.39 -3.04
N LEU A 8 -19.96 -0.73 -3.23
CA LEU A 8 -20.91 -0.46 -2.14
C LEU A 8 -21.52 -1.75 -1.57
N PRO A 9 -22.15 -2.66 -2.36
CA PRO A 9 -22.72 -3.90 -1.83
C PRO A 9 -21.63 -4.82 -1.24
N VAL A 10 -20.45 -4.90 -1.85
CA VAL A 10 -19.33 -5.68 -1.32
C VAL A 10 -18.85 -5.12 0.01
N GLY A 11 -18.71 -3.80 0.13
CA GLY A 11 -18.32 -3.13 1.37
C GLY A 11 -19.36 -3.30 2.49
N LEU A 12 -20.66 -3.18 2.16
CA LEU A 12 -21.74 -3.41 3.13
C LEU A 12 -21.77 -4.87 3.62
N LEU A 13 -21.58 -5.82 2.72
CA LEU A 13 -21.53 -7.24 3.07
C LEU A 13 -20.30 -7.56 3.95
N ALA A 14 -19.14 -7.01 3.63
CA ALA A 14 -17.96 -7.14 4.45
C ALA A 14 -18.16 -6.52 5.85
N LEU A 15 -18.77 -5.35 5.93
CA LEU A 15 -19.11 -4.69 7.21
C LEU A 15 -20.08 -5.52 8.04
N ALA A 16 -21.13 -6.06 7.41
CA ALA A 16 -22.11 -6.92 8.09
C ALA A 16 -21.46 -8.20 8.64
N LEU A 17 -20.60 -8.85 7.88
CA LEU A 17 -19.85 -10.03 8.31
C LEU A 17 -18.89 -9.70 9.46
N LEU A 18 -18.19 -8.58 9.40
CA LEU A 18 -17.32 -8.12 10.47
C LEU A 18 -18.12 -7.86 11.75
N MET A 19 -19.24 -7.15 11.67
CA MET A 19 -20.09 -6.90 12.84
C MET A 19 -20.69 -8.18 13.44
N ALA A 20 -20.98 -9.19 12.62
CA ALA A 20 -21.52 -10.47 13.08
C ALA A 20 -20.46 -11.37 13.72
N GLN A 21 -19.21 -11.29 13.30
CA GLN A 21 -18.16 -12.23 13.73
C GLN A 21 -17.15 -11.64 14.70
N LEU A 22 -17.05 -10.30 14.81
CA LEU A 22 -16.13 -9.70 15.76
C LEU A 22 -16.71 -9.78 17.18
N PRO A 23 -15.99 -10.42 18.12
CA PRO A 23 -16.40 -10.40 19.51
C PRO A 23 -16.33 -8.98 20.06
N HIS A 24 -17.38 -8.57 20.78
CA HIS A 24 -17.39 -7.29 21.49
C HIS A 24 -16.24 -7.32 22.52
N ARG A 25 -15.21 -6.52 22.27
CA ARG A 25 -14.17 -6.25 23.27
C ARG A 25 -14.43 -4.89 23.86
N ASP A 26 -14.58 -4.81 25.16
CA ASP A 26 -14.59 -3.55 25.88
C ASP A 26 -13.24 -2.86 25.68
N GLY A 27 -13.15 -2.03 24.64
CA GLY A 27 -11.97 -1.23 24.35
C GLY A 27 -11.77 -0.17 25.45
N LYS A 28 -10.54 -0.03 25.94
CA LYS A 28 -10.20 1.13 26.76
C LYS A 28 -10.51 2.39 25.94
N ARG A 29 -11.42 3.24 26.43
CA ARG A 29 -11.72 4.55 25.81
C ARG A 29 -10.47 5.40 25.88
N ARG A 30 -9.71 5.45 24.80
CA ARG A 30 -8.58 6.38 24.63
C ARG A 30 -9.10 7.63 23.93
N LYS A 31 -8.67 8.80 24.37
CA LYS A 31 -9.00 10.04 23.65
C LYS A 31 -8.35 10.01 22.28
N PHE A 32 -9.13 10.31 21.25
CA PHE A 32 -8.60 10.38 19.89
C PHE A 32 -7.72 11.62 19.74
N ASP A 33 -6.48 11.43 19.33
CA ASP A 33 -5.55 12.51 19.04
C ASP A 33 -5.87 13.16 17.67
N LEU A 34 -6.87 14.06 17.68
CA LEU A 34 -7.32 14.75 16.47
C LEU A 34 -6.20 15.64 15.90
N PHE A 35 -5.37 16.27 16.74
CA PHE A 35 -4.30 17.14 16.27
C PHE A 35 -3.22 16.35 15.56
N GLY A 36 -2.71 15.28 16.16
CA GLY A 36 -1.73 14.39 15.53
C GLY A 36 -2.26 13.77 14.23
N PHE A 37 -3.53 13.37 14.22
CA PHE A 37 -4.20 12.85 13.03
C PHE A 37 -4.26 13.87 11.89
N LEU A 38 -4.64 15.11 12.18
CA LEU A 38 -4.71 16.17 11.17
C LEU A 38 -3.32 16.54 10.63
N MET A 39 -2.31 16.65 11.49
CA MET A 39 -0.94 16.97 11.04
C MET A 39 -0.37 15.86 10.16
N LEU A 40 -0.58 14.60 10.54
CA LEU A 40 -0.19 13.45 9.72
C LEU A 40 -0.96 13.41 8.40
N GLY A 41 -2.27 13.68 8.43
CA GLY A 41 -3.12 13.74 7.25
C GLY A 41 -2.67 14.81 6.26
N ILE A 42 -2.36 16.02 6.73
CA ILE A 42 -1.81 17.10 5.90
C ILE A 42 -0.46 16.69 5.31
N ALA A 43 0.43 16.10 6.12
CA ALA A 43 1.73 15.65 5.65
C ALA A 43 1.62 14.63 4.52
N LEU A 44 0.81 13.58 4.71
CA LEU A 44 0.61 12.51 3.71
C LEU A 44 -0.09 13.03 2.45
N SER A 45 -1.11 13.89 2.60
CA SER A 45 -1.81 14.49 1.46
C SER A 45 -0.89 15.41 0.66
N SER A 46 -0.07 16.20 1.34
CA SER A 46 0.90 17.10 0.69
C SER A 46 2.00 16.30 -0.03
N LEU A 47 2.47 15.20 0.56
CA LEU A 47 3.41 14.28 -0.09
C LEU A 47 2.80 13.67 -1.35
N GLN A 48 1.57 13.19 -1.27
CA GLN A 48 0.86 12.62 -2.41
C GLN A 48 0.70 13.63 -3.54
N LEU A 49 0.21 14.84 -3.24
CA LEU A 49 0.02 15.90 -4.23
C LEU A 49 1.35 16.36 -4.86
N LEU A 50 2.41 16.45 -4.06
CA LEU A 50 3.75 16.79 -4.53
C LEU A 50 4.27 15.74 -5.53
N LEU A 51 4.10 14.47 -5.24
CA LEU A 51 4.55 13.40 -6.11
C LEU A 51 3.68 13.26 -7.37
N ASP A 52 2.35 13.37 -7.24
CA ASP A 52 1.41 13.23 -8.37
C ASP A 52 1.51 14.39 -9.36
N ARG A 53 1.68 15.62 -8.85
CA ARG A 53 1.69 16.83 -9.68
C ARG A 53 3.09 17.30 -10.08
N GLY A 54 4.13 16.78 -9.41
CA GLY A 54 5.50 17.22 -9.63
C GLY A 54 5.92 17.18 -11.09
N SER A 55 5.67 16.06 -11.77
CA SER A 55 6.03 15.89 -13.20
C SER A 55 5.16 16.73 -14.15
N GLN A 56 3.96 17.16 -13.73
CA GLN A 56 3.05 17.97 -14.54
C GLN A 56 3.33 19.47 -14.42
N LEU A 57 3.93 19.89 -13.31
CA LEU A 57 4.18 21.28 -12.94
C LEU A 57 5.68 21.64 -12.95
N ASP A 58 6.51 20.85 -13.63
CA ASP A 58 7.95 21.03 -13.70
C ASP A 58 8.63 21.15 -12.33
N TRP A 59 8.12 20.36 -11.37
CA TRP A 59 8.65 20.27 -10.00
C TRP A 59 8.79 21.65 -9.32
N PHE A 60 9.93 21.96 -8.76
CA PHE A 60 10.18 23.18 -7.97
C PHE A 60 10.18 24.48 -8.77
N GLN A 61 9.82 24.48 -10.05
CA GLN A 61 9.58 25.69 -10.85
C GLN A 61 8.17 26.26 -10.60
N SER A 62 7.26 25.48 -10.04
CA SER A 62 5.89 25.90 -9.71
C SER A 62 5.76 26.30 -8.23
N GLY A 63 5.10 27.44 -7.97
CA GLY A 63 4.74 27.87 -6.62
C GLY A 63 3.81 26.89 -5.88
N GLU A 64 3.01 26.13 -6.63
CA GLU A 64 2.12 25.10 -6.08
C GLU A 64 2.93 23.96 -5.45
N ILE A 65 4.00 23.52 -6.09
CA ILE A 65 4.90 22.47 -5.56
C ILE A 65 5.65 22.96 -4.32
N TRP A 66 6.06 24.21 -4.29
CA TRP A 66 6.66 24.80 -3.10
C TRP A 66 5.69 24.85 -1.91
N LEU A 67 4.40 25.13 -2.17
CA LEU A 67 3.37 25.09 -1.13
C LEU A 67 3.24 23.66 -0.56
N TYR A 68 3.16 22.64 -1.43
CA TYR A 68 3.08 21.24 -0.97
C TYR A 68 4.34 20.81 -0.20
N ALA A 69 5.51 21.21 -0.66
CA ALA A 69 6.78 20.94 0.03
C ALA A 69 6.83 21.61 1.42
N PHE A 70 6.38 22.85 1.52
CA PHE A 70 6.29 23.57 2.80
C PHE A 70 5.29 22.92 3.75
N LEU A 71 4.09 22.60 3.27
CA LEU A 71 3.06 21.91 4.07
C LEU A 71 3.55 20.53 4.52
N LEU A 72 4.19 19.77 3.65
CA LEU A 72 4.79 18.48 3.98
C LEU A 72 5.84 18.62 5.08
N GLY A 73 6.81 19.53 4.91
CA GLY A 73 7.89 19.72 5.86
C GLY A 73 7.40 20.21 7.21
N SER A 74 6.56 21.25 7.22
CA SER A 74 6.03 21.84 8.46
C SER A 74 5.11 20.89 9.21
N SER A 75 4.14 20.25 8.54
CA SER A 75 3.21 19.35 9.20
C SER A 75 3.89 18.06 9.67
N SER A 76 4.86 17.51 8.91
CA SER A 76 5.66 16.37 9.35
C SER A 76 6.47 16.70 10.60
N TRP A 77 7.12 17.85 10.62
CA TRP A 77 7.87 18.29 11.79
C TRP A 77 6.98 18.46 13.02
N ILE A 78 5.84 19.14 12.88
CA ILE A 78 4.88 19.33 13.96
C ILE A 78 4.34 17.98 14.44
N ALA A 79 4.01 17.06 13.53
CA ALA A 79 3.55 15.71 13.88
C ALA A 79 4.61 14.94 14.67
N VAL A 80 5.87 14.95 14.24
CA VAL A 80 6.97 14.26 14.94
C VAL A 80 7.16 14.86 16.35
N VAL A 81 7.22 16.18 16.48
CA VAL A 81 7.33 16.84 17.79
C VAL A 81 6.14 16.47 18.68
N HIS A 82 4.92 16.51 18.14
CA HIS A 82 3.71 16.18 18.88
C HIS A 82 3.72 14.70 19.35
N PHE A 83 4.15 13.75 18.51
CA PHE A 83 4.20 12.34 18.88
C PHE A 83 5.30 12.03 19.91
N VAL A 84 6.41 12.79 19.89
CA VAL A 84 7.49 12.61 20.88
C VAL A 84 7.16 13.27 22.22
N THR A 85 6.47 14.42 22.21
CA THR A 85 6.20 15.22 23.43
C THR A 85 4.80 15.03 23.98
N GLY A 86 3.85 14.51 23.19
CA GLY A 86 2.45 14.35 23.57
C GLY A 86 2.24 13.29 24.65
N ARG A 87 1.28 13.52 25.55
CA ARG A 87 0.94 12.56 26.61
C ARG A 87 0.13 11.36 26.13
N GLU A 88 -0.68 11.53 25.08
CA GLU A 88 -1.52 10.49 24.48
C GLU A 88 -1.42 10.59 22.94
N PRO A 89 -0.24 10.35 22.34
CA PRO A 89 -0.08 10.47 20.91
C PRO A 89 -0.84 9.36 20.17
N LEU A 90 -1.17 9.60 18.90
CA LEU A 90 -1.82 8.62 18.01
C LEU A 90 -1.01 7.33 17.93
N PHE A 91 0.32 7.46 17.86
CA PHE A 91 1.27 6.34 17.86
C PHE A 91 2.19 6.43 19.08
N GLU A 92 2.32 5.33 19.77
CA GLU A 92 3.33 5.21 20.84
C GLU A 92 4.72 5.12 20.19
N THR A 93 5.54 6.12 20.43
CA THR A 93 6.91 6.17 19.87
C THR A 93 7.77 4.97 20.29
N ALA A 94 7.45 4.35 21.44
CA ALA A 94 8.09 3.10 21.90
C ALA A 94 8.00 1.95 20.86
N ILE A 95 6.99 1.92 20.00
CA ILE A 95 6.85 0.91 18.95
C ILE A 95 8.03 0.99 17.97
N PHE A 96 8.51 2.18 17.66
CA PHE A 96 9.66 2.37 16.76
C PHE A 96 11.01 1.98 17.39
N ALA A 97 11.06 1.76 18.69
CA ALA A 97 12.23 1.18 19.36
C ALA A 97 12.31 -0.35 19.19
N ASP A 98 11.21 -1.01 18.84
CA ASP A 98 11.19 -2.45 18.58
C ASP A 98 11.80 -2.73 17.19
N ARG A 99 12.94 -3.45 17.21
CA ARG A 99 13.65 -3.85 15.98
C ARG A 99 12.76 -4.66 15.01
N ASN A 100 11.89 -5.54 15.53
CA ASN A 100 11.03 -6.35 14.69
C ASN A 100 9.98 -5.49 13.98
N PHE A 101 9.47 -4.47 14.68
CA PHE A 101 8.53 -3.52 14.08
C PHE A 101 9.18 -2.70 12.96
N VAL A 102 10.38 -2.17 13.18
CA VAL A 102 11.10 -1.40 12.15
C VAL A 102 11.43 -2.25 10.93
N ILE A 103 11.86 -3.50 11.14
CA ILE A 103 12.10 -4.44 10.04
C ILE A 103 10.81 -4.72 9.27
N ALA A 104 9.70 -4.99 9.97
CA ALA A 104 8.40 -5.22 9.33
C ALA A 104 7.93 -4.00 8.52
N LEU A 105 8.13 -2.79 9.06
CA LEU A 105 7.81 -1.54 8.36
C LEU A 105 8.64 -1.37 7.09
N SER A 106 9.93 -1.70 7.15
CA SER A 106 10.84 -1.67 5.98
C SER A 106 10.39 -2.66 4.89
N PHE A 107 10.00 -3.87 5.27
CA PHE A 107 9.42 -4.83 4.32
C PHE A 107 8.12 -4.33 3.71
N MET A 108 7.22 -3.74 4.51
CA MET A 108 5.98 -3.16 4.01
C MET A 108 6.23 -2.04 3.01
N LEU A 109 7.23 -1.19 3.24
CA LEU A 109 7.63 -0.15 2.31
C LEU A 109 8.08 -0.74 0.97
N VAL A 110 8.96 -1.75 0.99
CA VAL A 110 9.44 -2.43 -0.22
C VAL A 110 8.27 -3.09 -0.97
N ILE A 111 7.40 -3.81 -0.26
CA ILE A 111 6.21 -4.42 -0.87
C ILE A 111 5.32 -3.35 -1.51
N GLY A 112 5.06 -2.25 -0.79
CA GLY A 112 4.24 -1.14 -1.30
C GLY A 112 4.80 -0.55 -2.58
N VAL A 113 6.11 -0.28 -2.64
CA VAL A 113 6.77 0.25 -3.85
C VAL A 113 6.66 -0.73 -5.01
N VAL A 114 6.96 -2.02 -4.79
CA VAL A 114 6.88 -3.04 -5.84
C VAL A 114 5.45 -3.23 -6.33
N MET A 115 4.49 -3.31 -5.43
CA MET A 115 3.07 -3.47 -5.80
C MET A 115 2.54 -2.26 -6.57
N PHE A 116 2.86 -1.05 -6.10
CA PHE A 116 2.43 0.18 -6.75
C PHE A 116 3.08 0.34 -8.13
N ALA A 117 4.38 0.08 -8.25
CA ALA A 117 5.08 0.12 -9.54
C ALA A 117 4.45 -0.83 -10.56
N ASN A 118 4.18 -2.07 -10.16
CA ASN A 118 3.51 -3.03 -11.05
C ASN A 118 2.09 -2.59 -11.44
N MET A 119 1.32 -2.03 -10.49
CA MET A 119 -0.03 -1.57 -10.75
C MET A 119 -0.06 -0.34 -11.68
N ALA A 120 0.91 0.54 -11.54
CA ALA A 120 1.00 1.78 -12.33
C ALA A 120 1.61 1.56 -13.72
N LEU A 121 2.58 0.66 -13.85
CA LEU A 121 3.35 0.52 -15.09
C LEU A 121 2.84 -0.62 -15.98
N LEU A 122 2.41 -1.75 -15.41
CA LEU A 122 2.11 -2.95 -16.19
C LEU A 122 0.90 -2.78 -17.13
N PRO A 123 -0.27 -2.25 -16.71
CA PRO A 123 -1.39 -2.05 -17.61
C PRO A 123 -1.09 -1.09 -18.78
N PRO A 124 -0.50 0.11 -18.55
CA PRO A 124 -0.14 0.99 -19.64
C PRO A 124 0.92 0.39 -20.59
N MET A 125 1.86 -0.41 -20.04
CA MET A 125 2.87 -1.09 -20.85
C MET A 125 2.21 -2.09 -21.80
N LEU A 126 1.32 -2.94 -21.31
CA LEU A 126 0.58 -3.91 -22.11
C LEU A 126 -0.24 -3.23 -23.21
N GLN A 127 -0.91 -2.11 -22.88
CA GLN A 127 -1.76 -1.40 -23.84
C GLN A 127 -0.95 -0.60 -24.88
N ARG A 128 0.10 0.10 -24.46
CA ARG A 128 0.84 1.03 -25.33
C ARG A 128 1.98 0.38 -26.11
N LEU A 129 2.71 -0.58 -25.50
CA LEU A 129 3.86 -1.21 -26.11
C LEU A 129 3.50 -2.52 -26.79
N PHE A 130 2.62 -3.32 -26.20
CA PHE A 130 2.21 -4.61 -26.74
C PHE A 130 0.89 -4.55 -27.53
N GLY A 131 0.19 -3.41 -27.54
CA GLY A 131 -1.02 -3.19 -28.34
C GLY A 131 -2.25 -3.94 -27.84
N TYR A 132 -2.25 -4.44 -26.61
CA TYR A 132 -3.40 -5.15 -26.05
C TYR A 132 -4.61 -4.23 -25.85
N GLY A 133 -5.80 -4.73 -26.15
CA GLY A 133 -7.04 -4.06 -25.80
C GLY A 133 -7.22 -3.98 -24.27
N VAL A 134 -8.12 -3.13 -23.81
CA VAL A 134 -8.42 -2.97 -22.37
C VAL A 134 -8.91 -4.29 -21.76
N ILE A 135 -9.75 -5.03 -22.49
CA ILE A 135 -10.29 -6.32 -22.04
C ILE A 135 -9.18 -7.38 -21.98
N ASP A 136 -8.35 -7.46 -23.02
CA ASP A 136 -7.24 -8.42 -23.11
C ASP A 136 -6.21 -8.16 -22.00
N THR A 137 -5.90 -6.89 -21.75
CA THR A 137 -5.07 -6.49 -20.60
C THR A 137 -5.65 -7.01 -19.27
N GLY A 138 -6.97 -6.90 -19.08
CA GLY A 138 -7.65 -7.42 -17.90
C GLY A 138 -7.54 -8.94 -17.77
N ILE A 139 -7.69 -9.66 -18.88
CA ILE A 139 -7.58 -11.12 -18.92
C ILE A 139 -6.14 -11.56 -18.59
N VAL A 140 -5.13 -10.92 -19.18
CA VAL A 140 -3.71 -11.20 -18.91
C VAL A 140 -3.33 -10.92 -17.45
N LEU A 141 -3.95 -9.92 -16.81
CA LEU A 141 -3.70 -9.58 -15.41
C LEU A 141 -4.54 -10.40 -14.41
N MET A 142 -5.60 -11.10 -14.85
CA MET A 142 -6.48 -11.91 -13.99
C MET A 142 -5.72 -12.97 -13.16
N PRO A 143 -4.76 -13.74 -13.72
CA PRO A 143 -4.01 -14.74 -12.96
C PRO A 143 -3.32 -14.19 -11.73
N ARG A 144 -2.91 -12.90 -11.76
CA ARG A 144 -2.32 -12.23 -10.62
C ARG A 144 -3.30 -12.13 -9.43
N GLY A 145 -4.55 -11.79 -9.69
CA GLY A 145 -5.59 -11.75 -8.65
C GLY A 145 -5.84 -13.12 -8.03
N ILE A 146 -5.93 -14.15 -8.86
CA ILE A 146 -6.08 -15.54 -8.42
C ILE A 146 -4.86 -15.97 -7.59
N GLY A 147 -3.65 -15.64 -8.04
CA GLY A 147 -2.41 -15.93 -7.32
C GLY A 147 -2.37 -15.29 -5.93
N VAL A 148 -2.85 -14.05 -5.79
CA VAL A 148 -2.95 -13.38 -4.49
C VAL A 148 -3.94 -14.12 -3.58
N MET A 149 -5.12 -14.50 -4.06
CA MET A 149 -6.11 -15.24 -3.27
C MET A 149 -5.56 -16.59 -2.79
N VAL A 150 -4.93 -17.35 -3.69
CA VAL A 150 -4.33 -18.65 -3.37
C VAL A 150 -3.19 -18.50 -2.37
N SER A 151 -2.31 -17.55 -2.56
CA SER A 151 -1.16 -17.33 -1.66
C SER A 151 -1.59 -16.86 -0.27
N MET A 152 -2.65 -16.05 -0.15
CA MET A 152 -3.21 -15.67 1.15
C MET A 152 -3.76 -16.88 1.91
N GLN A 153 -4.54 -17.74 1.24
CA GLN A 153 -5.09 -18.96 1.86
C GLN A 153 -3.97 -19.94 2.25
N LEU A 154 -3.01 -20.14 1.36
CA LEU A 154 -1.87 -21.04 1.59
C LEU A 154 -1.01 -20.55 2.77
N SER A 155 -0.69 -19.27 2.81
CA SER A 155 0.07 -18.67 3.92
C SER A 155 -0.65 -18.85 5.25
N GLY A 156 -1.95 -18.59 5.30
CA GLY A 156 -2.77 -18.83 6.49
C GLY A 156 -2.78 -20.28 6.93
N LEU A 157 -2.89 -21.22 6.00
CA LEU A 157 -2.86 -22.66 6.28
C LEU A 157 -1.49 -23.11 6.80
N LEU A 158 -0.41 -22.67 6.18
CA LEU A 158 0.96 -22.98 6.61
C LEU A 158 1.24 -22.46 8.02
N MET A 159 0.85 -21.21 8.33
CA MET A 159 0.98 -20.66 9.67
C MET A 159 0.19 -21.46 10.71
N ARG A 160 -1.02 -21.91 10.38
CA ARG A 160 -1.83 -22.78 11.24
C ARG A 160 -1.17 -24.14 11.49
N ARG A 161 -0.39 -24.65 10.55
CA ARG A 161 0.39 -25.89 10.67
C ARG A 161 1.72 -25.73 11.41
N GLY A 162 2.02 -24.52 11.91
CA GLY A 162 3.23 -24.26 12.70
C GLY A 162 4.47 -23.92 11.87
N PHE A 163 4.34 -23.67 10.56
CA PHE A 163 5.47 -23.17 9.77
C PHE A 163 5.93 -21.80 10.25
N ASP A 164 7.23 -21.60 10.31
CA ASP A 164 7.82 -20.32 10.71
C ASP A 164 7.43 -19.22 9.69
N ALA A 165 6.85 -18.13 10.19
CA ALA A 165 6.47 -16.97 9.39
C ALA A 165 7.64 -16.40 8.58
N ARG A 166 8.86 -16.51 9.08
CA ARG A 166 10.08 -16.03 8.40
C ARG A 166 10.33 -16.78 7.09
N ILE A 167 10.09 -18.09 7.06
CA ILE A 167 10.24 -18.91 5.87
C ILE A 167 9.17 -18.54 4.85
N ILE A 168 7.93 -18.36 5.30
CA ILE A 168 6.80 -17.98 4.42
C ILE A 168 7.06 -16.61 3.78
N VAL A 169 7.48 -15.63 4.56
CA VAL A 169 7.83 -14.29 4.07
C VAL A 169 9.03 -14.34 3.13
N GLY A 170 10.10 -15.06 3.52
CA GLY A 170 11.30 -15.19 2.71
C GLY A 170 11.05 -15.86 1.36
N THR A 171 10.23 -16.93 1.32
CA THR A 171 9.84 -17.59 0.06
C THR A 171 8.99 -16.68 -0.79
N GLY A 172 8.06 -15.90 -0.21
CA GLY A 172 7.26 -14.90 -0.92
C GLY A 172 8.13 -13.84 -1.59
N PHE A 173 9.12 -13.28 -0.89
CA PHE A 173 10.06 -12.33 -1.47
C PHE A 173 10.94 -12.94 -2.56
N ALA A 174 11.40 -14.17 -2.39
CA ALA A 174 12.19 -14.87 -3.40
C ALA A 174 11.40 -15.08 -4.70
N ILE A 175 10.14 -15.50 -4.59
CA ILE A 175 9.25 -15.67 -5.74
C ILE A 175 8.96 -14.32 -6.41
N ALA A 176 8.71 -13.27 -5.62
CA ALA A 176 8.48 -11.93 -6.16
C ALA A 176 9.72 -11.40 -6.89
N ALA A 177 10.91 -11.55 -6.31
CA ALA A 177 12.17 -11.15 -6.93
C ALA A 177 12.44 -11.91 -8.23
N TYR A 178 12.19 -13.22 -8.24
CA TYR A 178 12.33 -14.04 -9.44
C TYR A 178 11.35 -13.61 -10.54
N SER A 179 10.10 -13.34 -10.17
CA SER A 179 9.09 -12.83 -11.11
C SER A 179 9.49 -11.49 -11.74
N GLN A 180 10.01 -10.57 -10.92
CA GLN A 180 10.50 -9.27 -11.44
C GLN A 180 11.72 -9.43 -12.32
N TRP A 181 12.61 -10.36 -12.00
CA TRP A 181 13.75 -10.70 -12.84
C TRP A 181 13.32 -11.23 -14.21
N MET A 182 12.35 -12.14 -14.25
CA MET A 182 11.80 -12.64 -15.52
C MET A 182 11.17 -11.52 -16.35
N MET A 183 10.42 -10.61 -15.71
CA MET A 183 9.81 -9.46 -16.39
C MET A 183 10.86 -8.50 -16.98
N ALA A 184 12.02 -8.35 -16.35
CA ALA A 184 13.10 -7.52 -16.85
C ALA A 184 13.69 -8.03 -18.18
N GLY A 185 13.54 -9.32 -18.47
CA GLY A 185 13.96 -9.95 -19.72
C GLY A 185 12.90 -9.95 -20.84
N TRP A 186 11.74 -9.34 -20.64
CA TRP A 186 10.68 -9.33 -21.66
C TRP A 186 11.11 -8.53 -22.89
N SER A 187 11.02 -9.16 -24.04
CA SER A 187 11.19 -8.50 -25.34
C SER A 187 9.83 -7.99 -25.85
N LEU A 188 9.85 -6.99 -26.72
CA LEU A 188 8.62 -6.48 -27.38
C LEU A 188 7.93 -7.52 -28.28
N ALA A 189 8.61 -8.65 -28.56
CA ALA A 189 8.10 -9.79 -29.30
C ALA A 189 7.49 -10.89 -28.38
N ALA A 190 7.34 -10.63 -27.06
CA ALA A 190 6.72 -11.58 -26.16
C ALA A 190 5.23 -11.72 -26.51
N ASP A 191 4.80 -12.95 -26.81
CA ASP A 191 3.41 -13.30 -27.09
C ASP A 191 2.68 -13.72 -25.81
N GLN A 192 1.36 -13.92 -25.91
CA GLN A 192 0.48 -14.25 -24.78
C GLN A 192 0.74 -15.63 -24.17
N TRP A 193 1.58 -16.48 -24.79
CA TRP A 193 1.87 -17.87 -24.43
C TRP A 193 3.26 -18.05 -23.83
#